data_d0dd6dc78d33ae45cba01c73567230b5
#
_entry.id   d0dd6dc78d33ae45cba01c73567230b5
#
_cell.length_a   1.000
_cell.length_b   1.000
_cell.length_c   1.000
_cell.angle_alpha   90.00
_cell.angle_beta   90.00
_cell.angle_gamma   90.00
#
_symmetry.space_group_name_H-M   'P 1'
#
loop_
_entity.id
_entity.type
_entity.pdbx_description
1 polymer ?
#
loop_
_entity_poly.entity_id
_entity_poly.type
_entity_poly.pdbx_seq_one_letter_code
_entity_poly.pdbx_strand_id
1 'polypeptide(L)'
;MTKLLILSDSHGGSDAIARILKAERENIDALIFLGDGLRDLELALTKYPRLRTYAVAGNCDFGALEPYDGLAAFDQVIVFYTHGHMYGVKYDLDTLADAAAARGAQVALFGHTHIPLAETRGRAFLFNPGSCGR
;
A
#
# COMPACT_ATOMS: atom_id res chain seq x y z
N MET A 1 17.32 2.47 10.32
CA MET A 1 15.93 2.94 10.06
C MET A 1 15.48 2.46 8.68
N THR A 2 14.31 1.86 8.63
CA THR A 2 13.75 1.34 7.37
C THR A 2 13.02 2.45 6.62
N LYS A 3 13.30 2.57 5.33
CA LYS A 3 12.62 3.53 4.45
C LYS A 3 11.71 2.77 3.51
N LEU A 4 10.44 3.08 3.56
CA LEU A 4 9.40 2.42 2.76
C LEU A 4 8.84 3.37 1.71
N LEU A 5 8.69 2.86 0.49
CA LEU A 5 7.93 3.55 -0.55
C LEU A 5 6.53 2.94 -0.57
N ILE A 6 5.51 3.79 -0.47
CA ILE A 6 4.11 3.35 -0.44
C ILE A 6 3.43 3.84 -1.72
N LEU A 7 2.91 2.92 -2.52
CA LEU A 7 2.20 3.24 -3.76
C LEU A 7 0.86 2.53 -3.79
N SER A 8 -0.08 3.09 -4.54
CA SER A 8 -1.42 2.51 -4.68
C SER A 8 -2.11 3.01 -5.95
N ASP A 9 -3.06 2.20 -6.43
CA ASP A 9 -4.03 2.65 -7.43
C ASP A 9 -3.39 3.21 -8.71
N SER A 10 -2.57 2.40 -9.35
CA SER A 10 -1.90 2.79 -10.59
C SER A 10 -2.83 2.78 -11.80
N HIS A 11 -3.84 1.91 -11.80
CA HIS A 11 -4.89 1.84 -12.85
C HIS A 11 -4.36 1.96 -14.28
N GLY A 12 -3.44 1.07 -14.65
CA GLY A 12 -2.82 1.07 -15.98
C GLY A 12 -1.58 1.95 -16.09
N GLY A 13 -1.16 2.57 -14.98
CA GLY A 13 -0.01 3.48 -14.96
C GLY A 13 1.32 2.81 -14.65
N SER A 14 1.69 1.74 -15.38
CA SER A 14 2.98 1.09 -15.15
C SER A 14 4.16 2.05 -15.35
N ASP A 15 4.04 3.01 -16.27
CA ASP A 15 5.07 4.02 -16.49
C ASP A 15 5.25 4.92 -15.26
N ALA A 16 4.16 5.25 -14.55
CA ALA A 16 4.23 6.04 -13.33
C ALA A 16 5.01 5.30 -12.25
N ILE A 17 4.72 4.01 -12.05
CA ILE A 17 5.47 3.19 -11.08
C ILE A 17 6.95 3.12 -11.49
N ALA A 18 7.22 2.89 -12.77
CA ALA A 18 8.59 2.80 -13.26
C ALA A 18 9.39 4.09 -13.02
N ARG A 19 8.76 5.25 -13.26
CA ARG A 19 9.41 6.55 -13.01
C ARG A 19 9.71 6.76 -11.53
N ILE A 20 8.78 6.40 -10.66
CA ILE A 20 8.97 6.54 -9.21
C ILE A 20 10.09 5.62 -8.75
N LEU A 21 10.12 4.38 -9.20
CA LEU A 21 11.17 3.44 -8.82
C LEU A 21 12.55 3.89 -9.32
N LYS A 22 12.61 4.45 -10.53
CA LYS A 22 13.87 4.97 -11.04
C LYS A 22 14.42 6.09 -10.17
N ALA A 23 13.53 6.97 -9.68
CA ALA A 23 13.92 8.10 -8.82
C ALA A 23 14.28 7.66 -7.40
N GLU A 24 13.58 6.65 -6.85
CA GLU A 24 13.63 6.35 -5.42
C GLU A 24 14.35 5.05 -5.06
N ARG A 25 14.65 4.17 -6.04
CA ARG A 25 15.15 2.81 -5.75
C ARG A 25 16.32 2.78 -4.78
N GLU A 26 17.26 3.70 -4.90
CA GLU A 26 18.45 3.73 -4.06
C GLU A 26 18.18 4.32 -2.67
N ASN A 27 17.05 4.97 -2.50
CA ASN A 27 16.67 5.64 -1.24
C ASN A 27 15.74 4.81 -0.37
N ILE A 28 15.26 3.65 -0.86
CA ILE A 28 14.26 2.85 -0.15
C ILE A 28 14.78 1.45 0.15
N ASP A 29 14.26 0.87 1.23
CA ASP A 29 14.56 -0.51 1.62
C ASP A 29 13.51 -1.47 1.12
N ALA A 30 12.27 -1.02 0.95
CA ALA A 30 11.17 -1.87 0.49
C ALA A 30 10.06 -1.03 -0.11
N LEU A 31 9.22 -1.70 -0.90
CA LEU A 31 8.03 -1.13 -1.51
C LEU A 31 6.80 -1.84 -0.95
N ILE A 32 5.77 -1.08 -0.58
CA ILE A 32 4.45 -1.63 -0.26
C ILE A 32 3.46 -1.08 -1.28
N PHE A 33 2.79 -2.00 -1.99
CA PHE A 33 1.80 -1.65 -3.00
C PHE A 33 0.40 -2.04 -2.53
N LEU A 34 -0.53 -1.10 -2.53
CA LEU A 34 -1.83 -1.23 -1.88
C LEU A 34 -2.98 -1.61 -2.84
N GLY A 35 -2.65 -2.12 -4.02
CA GLY A 35 -3.66 -2.70 -4.92
C GLY A 35 -4.14 -1.78 -6.03
N ASP A 36 -4.98 -2.33 -6.88
CA ASP A 36 -5.52 -1.72 -8.10
C ASP A 36 -4.42 -1.33 -9.09
N GLY A 37 -3.64 -2.34 -9.47
CA GLY A 37 -2.56 -2.17 -10.41
C GLY A 37 -1.46 -3.22 -10.27
N LEU A 38 -1.77 -4.43 -9.80
CA LEU A 38 -0.77 -5.48 -9.62
C LEU A 38 -0.06 -5.83 -10.92
N ARG A 39 -0.74 -5.76 -12.07
CA ARG A 39 -0.09 -5.99 -13.37
C ARG A 39 0.91 -4.89 -13.70
N ASP A 40 0.56 -3.64 -13.37
CA ASP A 40 1.48 -2.52 -13.56
C ASP A 40 2.72 -2.68 -12.69
N LEU A 41 2.52 -3.11 -11.45
CA LEU A 41 3.60 -3.37 -10.51
C LEU A 41 4.52 -4.47 -11.04
N GLU A 42 3.96 -5.58 -11.51
CA GLU A 42 4.73 -6.70 -12.05
C GLU A 42 5.61 -6.26 -13.20
N LEU A 43 5.06 -5.47 -14.13
CA LEU A 43 5.82 -4.94 -15.27
C LEU A 43 6.95 -4.03 -14.80
N ALA A 44 6.66 -3.13 -13.87
CA ALA A 44 7.67 -2.18 -13.38
C ALA A 44 8.79 -2.88 -12.62
N LEU A 45 8.48 -3.96 -11.89
CA LEU A 45 9.47 -4.69 -11.09
C LEU A 45 10.41 -5.57 -11.92
N THR A 46 10.16 -5.76 -13.21
CA THR A 46 11.05 -6.57 -14.04
C THR A 46 12.48 -6.05 -14.06
N LYS A 47 12.67 -4.74 -13.86
CA LYS A 47 14.00 -4.12 -13.78
C LYS A 47 14.58 -4.09 -12.37
N TYR A 48 13.81 -4.52 -11.37
CA TYR A 48 14.21 -4.45 -9.96
C TYR A 48 13.92 -5.77 -9.24
N PRO A 49 14.48 -6.88 -9.72
CA PRO A 49 14.11 -8.21 -9.19
C PRO A 49 14.50 -8.44 -7.74
N ARG A 50 15.40 -7.61 -7.19
CA ARG A 50 15.86 -7.74 -5.81
C ARG A 50 15.18 -6.78 -4.83
N LEU A 51 14.27 -5.95 -5.32
CA LEU A 51 13.54 -5.02 -4.45
C LEU A 51 12.57 -5.82 -3.58
N ARG A 52 12.69 -5.65 -2.26
CA ARG A 52 11.71 -6.22 -1.33
C ARG A 52 10.37 -5.55 -1.56
N THR A 53 9.35 -6.35 -1.89
CA THR A 53 8.04 -5.83 -2.23
C THR A 53 6.96 -6.58 -1.47
N TYR A 54 6.04 -5.82 -0.87
CA TYR A 54 4.85 -6.33 -0.22
C TYR A 54 3.66 -5.79 -1.00
N ALA A 55 2.72 -6.64 -1.35
CA ALA A 55 1.59 -6.23 -2.17
C ALA A 55 0.30 -6.88 -1.72
N VAL A 56 -0.80 -6.14 -1.87
CA VAL A 56 -2.15 -6.66 -1.67
C VAL A 56 -2.96 -6.42 -2.93
N ALA A 57 -4.03 -7.22 -3.11
CA ALA A 57 -4.94 -7.05 -4.23
C ALA A 57 -6.00 -6.01 -3.90
N GLY A 58 -6.32 -5.15 -4.86
CA GLY A 58 -7.44 -4.25 -4.78
C GLY A 58 -8.67 -4.83 -5.45
N ASN A 59 -9.77 -4.08 -5.41
CA ASN A 59 -11.04 -4.54 -5.99
C ASN A 59 -11.01 -4.62 -7.52
N CYS A 60 -10.04 -3.97 -8.17
CA CYS A 60 -9.87 -4.02 -9.63
C CYS A 60 -8.79 -4.99 -10.09
N ASP A 61 -8.14 -5.72 -9.18
CA ASP A 61 -7.10 -6.70 -9.52
C ASP A 61 -7.71 -8.09 -9.73
N PHE A 62 -8.48 -8.26 -10.79
CA PHE A 62 -9.21 -9.49 -11.05
C PHE A 62 -8.26 -10.67 -11.29
N GLY A 63 -8.53 -11.79 -10.61
CA GLY A 63 -7.73 -13.00 -10.77
C GLY A 63 -6.39 -12.98 -10.06
N ALA A 64 -6.11 -11.96 -9.26
CA ALA A 64 -4.85 -11.87 -8.52
C ALA A 64 -4.76 -12.94 -7.43
N LEU A 65 -3.55 -13.45 -7.21
CA LEU A 65 -3.27 -14.42 -6.16
C LEU A 65 -2.89 -13.77 -4.83
N GLU A 66 -2.54 -12.48 -4.85
CA GLU A 66 -2.18 -11.75 -3.66
C GLU A 66 -3.39 -11.60 -2.72
N PRO A 67 -3.17 -11.62 -1.39
CA PRO A 67 -4.26 -11.43 -0.45
C PRO A 67 -4.75 -9.98 -0.46
N TYR A 68 -5.90 -9.74 0.17
CA TYR A 68 -6.45 -8.39 0.31
C TYR A 68 -5.80 -7.61 1.45
N ASP A 69 -5.22 -8.30 2.42
CA ASP A 69 -4.60 -7.69 3.59
C ASP A 69 -3.20 -8.24 3.82
N GLY A 70 -2.34 -7.44 4.41
CA GLY A 70 -1.03 -7.88 4.84
C GLY A 70 -0.63 -7.27 6.17
N LEU A 71 0.31 -7.92 6.87
CA LEU A 71 0.83 -7.46 8.14
C LEU A 71 2.34 -7.71 8.14
N ALA A 72 3.11 -6.69 8.44
CA ALA A 72 4.56 -6.80 8.47
C ALA A 72 5.14 -5.89 9.56
N ALA A 73 6.30 -6.25 10.06
CA ALA A 73 7.00 -5.45 11.06
C ALA A 73 8.26 -4.83 10.45
N PHE A 74 8.45 -3.54 10.71
CA PHE A 74 9.64 -2.80 10.30
C PHE A 74 10.14 -2.00 11.50
N ASP A 75 11.40 -2.25 11.91
CA ASP A 75 12.01 -1.53 13.03
C ASP A 75 11.11 -1.53 14.29
N GLN A 76 10.50 -2.67 14.60
CA GLN A 76 9.58 -2.88 15.74
C GLN A 76 8.21 -2.20 15.59
N VAL A 77 7.92 -1.62 14.42
CA VAL A 77 6.60 -1.07 14.13
C VAL A 77 5.82 -2.10 13.31
N ILE A 78 4.61 -2.41 13.78
CA ILE A 78 3.72 -3.34 13.08
C ILE A 78 2.85 -2.52 12.13
N VAL A 79 2.91 -2.88 10.85
CA VAL A 79 2.19 -2.20 9.77
C VAL A 79 1.14 -3.14 9.21
N PHE A 80 -0.11 -2.70 9.27
CA PHE A 80 -1.24 -3.35 8.59
C PHE A 80 -1.43 -2.65 7.26
N TYR A 81 -1.41 -3.39 6.16
CA TYR A 81 -1.59 -2.79 4.84
C TYR A 81 -2.68 -3.52 4.08
N THR A 82 -3.53 -2.75 3.41
CA THR A 82 -4.72 -3.26 2.72
C THR A 82 -5.09 -2.28 1.60
N HIS A 83 -5.83 -2.75 0.60
CA HIS A 83 -6.41 -1.81 -0.35
C HIS A 83 -7.45 -0.93 0.33
N GLY A 84 -8.28 -1.51 1.19
CA GLY A 84 -9.25 -0.79 1.99
C GLY A 84 -10.70 -0.98 1.56
N HIS A 85 -10.95 -1.54 0.38
CA HIS A 85 -12.32 -1.71 -0.13
C HIS A 85 -13.19 -2.59 0.77
N MET A 86 -12.56 -3.51 1.54
CA MET A 86 -13.28 -4.39 2.47
C MET A 86 -13.61 -3.71 3.80
N TYR A 87 -13.11 -2.51 4.04
CA TYR A 87 -13.27 -1.80 5.32
C TYR A 87 -14.06 -0.51 5.20
N GLY A 88 -14.75 -0.30 4.08
CA GLY A 88 -15.62 0.86 3.89
C GLY A 88 -14.92 2.20 3.98
N VAL A 89 -13.65 2.29 3.55
CA VAL A 89 -12.83 3.49 3.73
C VAL A 89 -13.34 4.72 2.98
N LYS A 90 -14.25 4.54 2.01
CA LYS A 90 -14.89 5.68 1.32
C LYS A 90 -15.95 6.36 2.18
N TYR A 91 -16.40 5.71 3.25
CA TYR A 91 -17.48 6.22 4.10
C TYR A 91 -16.97 6.73 5.43
N ASP A 92 -16.12 5.96 6.11
CA ASP A 92 -15.41 6.40 7.31
C ASP A 92 -14.16 5.54 7.51
N LEU A 93 -13.34 5.86 8.49
CA LEU A 93 -12.07 5.19 8.74
C LEU A 93 -12.06 4.38 10.05
N ASP A 94 -13.16 4.33 10.78
CA ASP A 94 -13.19 3.65 12.07
C ASP A 94 -13.04 2.13 11.94
N THR A 95 -13.67 1.52 10.93
CA THR A 95 -13.56 0.08 10.69
C THR A 95 -12.12 -0.30 10.39
N LEU A 96 -11.43 0.49 9.58
CA LEU A 96 -10.01 0.25 9.28
C LEU A 96 -9.15 0.41 10.52
N ALA A 97 -9.36 1.47 11.30
CA ALA A 97 -8.62 1.72 12.54
C ALA A 97 -8.81 0.58 13.54
N ASP A 98 -10.04 0.09 13.68
CA ASP A 98 -10.35 -1.03 14.56
C ASP A 98 -9.67 -2.32 14.09
N ALA A 99 -9.64 -2.57 12.80
CA ALA A 99 -8.97 -3.74 12.23
C ALA A 99 -7.46 -3.70 12.50
N ALA A 100 -6.84 -2.54 12.34
CA ALA A 100 -5.43 -2.36 12.65
C ALA A 100 -5.15 -2.60 14.14
N ALA A 101 -5.96 -2.01 15.01
CA ALA A 101 -5.82 -2.16 16.47
C ALA A 101 -5.96 -3.62 16.90
N ALA A 102 -6.91 -4.35 16.32
CA ALA A 102 -7.12 -5.76 16.62
C ALA A 102 -5.91 -6.61 16.29
N ARG A 103 -5.09 -6.17 15.33
CA ARG A 103 -3.87 -6.87 14.90
C ARG A 103 -2.61 -6.36 15.61
N GLY A 104 -2.74 -5.42 16.53
CA GLY A 104 -1.60 -4.83 17.21
C GLY A 104 -0.78 -3.89 16.35
N ALA A 105 -1.34 -3.39 15.24
CA ALA A 105 -0.62 -2.51 14.34
C ALA A 105 -0.64 -1.06 14.80
N GLN A 106 0.52 -0.39 14.70
CA GLN A 106 0.63 1.03 14.99
C GLN A 106 0.37 1.87 13.73
N VAL A 107 0.46 1.26 12.54
CA VAL A 107 0.27 1.94 11.27
C VAL A 107 -0.69 1.13 10.42
N ALA A 108 -1.64 1.81 9.76
CA ALA A 108 -2.51 1.20 8.77
C ALA A 108 -2.36 1.95 7.45
N LEU A 109 -1.96 1.24 6.41
CA LEU A 109 -1.80 1.78 5.06
C LEU A 109 -2.98 1.33 4.20
N PHE A 110 -3.57 2.24 3.44
CA PHE A 110 -4.70 1.92 2.59
C PHE A 110 -4.72 2.79 1.33
N GLY A 111 -5.43 2.32 0.31
CA GLY A 111 -5.63 3.05 -0.94
C GLY A 111 -7.11 3.26 -1.22
N HIS A 112 -7.55 2.88 -2.40
CA HIS A 112 -8.94 2.82 -2.85
C HIS A 112 -9.63 4.18 -3.04
N THR A 113 -9.51 5.12 -2.09
CA THR A 113 -10.17 6.44 -2.17
C THR A 113 -9.50 7.37 -3.18
N HIS A 114 -8.25 7.14 -3.52
CA HIS A 114 -7.39 8.02 -4.33
C HIS A 114 -7.10 9.37 -3.65
N ILE A 115 -7.45 9.53 -2.38
CA ILE A 115 -7.28 10.79 -1.63
C ILE A 115 -6.14 10.61 -0.63
N PRO A 116 -5.04 11.35 -0.77
CA PRO A 116 -3.97 11.30 0.21
C PRO A 116 -4.47 11.65 1.60
N LEU A 117 -3.99 10.91 2.60
CA LEU A 117 -4.39 11.11 3.99
C LEU A 117 -3.26 10.71 4.92
N ALA A 118 -3.07 11.47 5.99
CA ALA A 118 -2.18 11.11 7.08
C ALA A 118 -2.80 11.62 8.37
N GLU A 119 -3.35 10.70 9.19
CA GLU A 119 -3.97 11.09 10.46
C GLU A 119 -3.87 9.96 11.47
N THR A 120 -3.82 10.34 12.75
CA THR A 120 -3.91 9.37 13.84
C THR A 120 -5.39 9.20 14.21
N ARG A 121 -5.81 7.93 14.31
CA ARG A 121 -7.17 7.61 14.73
C ARG A 121 -7.10 6.48 15.75
N GLY A 122 -7.52 6.76 16.98
CA GLY A 122 -7.33 5.82 18.07
C GLY A 122 -5.83 5.61 18.31
N ARG A 123 -5.39 4.36 18.25
CA ARG A 123 -3.98 4.02 18.46
C ARG A 123 -3.19 3.84 17.16
N ALA A 124 -3.85 3.99 16.02
CA ALA A 124 -3.22 3.75 14.74
C ALA A 124 -3.01 5.05 13.97
N PHE A 125 -1.87 5.12 13.29
CA PHE A 125 -1.61 6.15 12.30
C PHE A 125 -2.10 5.63 10.94
N LEU A 126 -3.05 6.33 10.33
CA LEU A 126 -3.63 5.95 9.04
C LEU A 126 -2.96 6.75 7.93
N PHE A 127 -2.54 6.08 6.89
CA PHE A 127 -1.86 6.71 5.77
C PHE A 127 -2.37 6.17 4.45
N ASN A 128 -2.72 7.09 3.53
CA ASN A 128 -3.08 6.79 2.15
C ASN A 128 -2.19 7.63 1.25
N PRO A 129 -1.40 7.01 0.35
CA PRO A 129 -0.50 7.77 -0.52
C PRO A 129 -1.23 8.46 -1.68
N GLY A 130 -2.53 8.21 -1.86
CA GLY A 130 -3.25 8.63 -3.04
C GLY A 130 -2.98 7.71 -4.21
N SER A 131 -3.52 8.05 -5.38
CA SER A 131 -3.29 7.28 -6.60
C SER A 131 -1.99 7.74 -7.26
N CYS A 132 -1.15 6.78 -7.67
CA CYS A 132 0.07 7.10 -8.41
C CYS A 132 -0.15 7.11 -9.92
N GLY A 133 -1.31 6.66 -10.41
CA GLY A 133 -1.62 6.58 -11.84
C GLY A 133 -2.59 7.62 -12.35
N ARG A 134 -3.10 8.49 -11.51
CA ARG A 134 -4.11 9.48 -11.88
C ARG A 134 -3.84 10.84 -11.28
#